data_bbd786f1d6ca1cbdc48c52a9c2293dcc
#
_entry.id   bbd786f1d6ca1cbdc48c52a9c2293dcc
#
_cell.length_a   1.000
_cell.length_b   1.000
_cell.length_c   1.000
_cell.angle_alpha   90.00
_cell.angle_beta   90.00
_cell.angle_gamma   90.00
#
_symmetry.space_group_name_H-M   'P 1'
#
loop_
_entity.id
_entity.type
_entity.pdbx_description
1 polymer ?
#
loop_
_entity_poly.entity_id
_entity_poly.type
_entity_poly.pdbx_seq_one_letter_code
_entity_poly.pdbx_strand_id
1 'polypeptide(L)'
;GVISAVDRNIAPSSEDEGFYFGMIQTDASINPGNSGGALVNAKGEVIGVNASIISRSGGSEGLGFAIPIDRALKIADDFLTHGEIRRAWVGIDVEPVEADAWGRTRGLRINRVAEGSPADKAALERGDMLLRANGRPLSGPLDWEGVLLDLRAGDGLALSVQGQSRTIELEAAQFPSTTAARVTLFRDIDLITVSAQIQGELGLSNDSGALIADISNELMSRTRLQMGDVIIQMNRTRIRSADDAASFFDALTGQQGRIIVYLERNNRYYTTSLSWRG
;
A
#
# COMPACT_ATOMS: atom_id res chain seq x y z
N GLY A 1 19.76 28.74 -2.59
CA GLY A 1 20.12 27.44 -3.14
C GLY A 1 19.54 27.23 -4.52
N VAL A 2 19.82 26.07 -5.09
CA VAL A 2 19.30 25.64 -6.40
C VAL A 2 18.65 24.26 -6.27
N ILE A 3 17.84 23.88 -7.24
CA ILE A 3 17.36 22.50 -7.38
C ILE A 3 18.49 21.67 -7.97
N SER A 4 19.01 20.74 -7.18
CA SER A 4 20.15 19.88 -7.55
C SER A 4 19.70 18.67 -8.37
N ALA A 5 18.48 18.16 -8.11
CA ALA A 5 17.88 17.06 -8.85
C ALA A 5 16.36 16.98 -8.57
N VAL A 6 15.66 16.27 -9.44
CA VAL A 6 14.24 15.88 -9.27
C VAL A 6 14.13 14.35 -9.34
N ASP A 7 12.97 13.84 -8.97
CA ASP A 7 12.65 12.41 -9.00
C ASP A 7 13.65 11.54 -8.20
N ARG A 8 14.09 12.05 -7.03
CA ARG A 8 15.03 11.32 -6.16
C ARG A 8 14.28 10.35 -5.26
N ASN A 9 14.66 9.08 -5.33
CA ASN A 9 14.23 8.06 -4.38
C ASN A 9 15.28 7.94 -3.27
N ILE A 10 14.86 8.01 -2.01
CA ILE A 10 15.75 8.02 -0.85
C ILE A 10 15.37 6.86 0.04
N ALA A 11 16.36 6.01 0.33
CA ALA A 11 16.22 5.00 1.36
C ALA A 11 16.20 5.65 2.75
N PRO A 12 15.41 5.14 3.69
CA PRO A 12 15.41 5.64 5.05
C PRO A 12 16.77 5.49 5.73
N SER A 13 17.06 6.37 6.66
CA SER A 13 18.26 6.28 7.50
C SER A 13 18.10 5.31 8.68
N SER A 14 16.86 4.94 9.00
CA SER A 14 16.50 3.97 10.04
C SER A 14 15.39 3.03 9.55
N GLU A 15 15.25 1.85 10.16
CA GLU A 15 14.21 0.87 9.81
C GLU A 15 12.79 1.36 10.09
N ASP A 16 12.63 2.35 10.97
CA ASP A 16 11.34 2.95 11.33
C ASP A 16 10.88 4.05 10.36
N GLU A 17 11.76 4.52 9.47
CA GLU A 17 11.43 5.52 8.46
C GLU A 17 11.06 4.85 7.15
N GLY A 18 9.97 5.27 6.53
CA GLY A 18 9.57 4.82 5.20
C GLY A 18 10.47 5.37 4.08
N PHE A 19 10.40 4.76 2.91
CA PHE A 19 11.06 5.30 1.71
C PHE A 19 10.43 6.62 1.27
N TYR A 20 11.26 7.55 0.79
CA TYR A 20 10.83 8.77 0.14
C TYR A 20 11.01 8.65 -1.37
N PHE A 21 9.94 8.86 -2.12
CA PHE A 21 9.93 8.67 -3.57
C PHE A 21 9.76 10.01 -4.30
N GLY A 22 10.44 10.16 -5.45
CA GLY A 22 10.24 11.27 -6.38
C GLY A 22 10.45 12.63 -5.74
N MET A 23 11.43 12.76 -4.83
CA MET A 23 11.70 13.99 -4.08
C MET A 23 12.45 15.02 -4.93
N ILE A 24 12.22 16.31 -4.63
CA ILE A 24 13.06 17.41 -5.09
C ILE A 24 14.29 17.47 -4.19
N GLN A 25 15.48 17.39 -4.77
CA GLN A 25 16.75 17.62 -4.07
C GLN A 25 17.19 19.07 -4.24
N THR A 26 17.65 19.71 -3.15
CA THR A 26 18.14 21.08 -3.15
C THR A 26 19.34 21.24 -2.23
N ASP A 27 20.21 22.20 -2.51
CA ASP A 27 21.27 22.66 -1.61
C ASP A 27 20.84 23.87 -0.75
N ALA A 28 19.58 24.34 -0.89
CA ALA A 28 19.02 25.31 0.03
C ALA A 28 19.06 24.75 1.47
N SER A 29 19.42 25.60 2.43
CA SER A 29 19.61 25.18 3.83
C SER A 29 18.30 24.72 4.47
N ILE A 30 18.07 23.41 4.51
CA ILE A 30 16.99 22.79 5.28
C ILE A 30 17.60 22.30 6.60
N ASN A 31 16.99 22.72 7.70
CA ASN A 31 17.42 22.38 9.07
C ASN A 31 16.21 21.90 9.89
N PRO A 32 16.42 21.21 11.01
CA PRO A 32 15.36 20.93 11.97
C PRO A 32 14.57 22.21 12.31
N GLY A 33 13.24 22.12 12.20
CA GLY A 33 12.32 23.24 12.32
C GLY A 33 11.79 23.77 10.98
N ASN A 34 12.45 23.48 9.87
CA ASN A 34 11.96 23.84 8.52
C ASN A 34 11.05 22.79 7.89
N SER A 35 11.00 21.57 8.44
CA SER A 35 10.14 20.48 7.95
C SER A 35 8.67 20.90 8.01
N GLY A 36 7.93 20.61 6.92
CA GLY A 36 6.56 21.08 6.72
C GLY A 36 6.47 22.51 6.17
N GLY A 37 7.57 23.28 6.15
CA GLY A 37 7.64 24.60 5.54
C GLY A 37 7.75 24.54 4.01
N ALA A 38 7.50 25.67 3.36
CA ALA A 38 7.51 25.78 1.91
C ALA A 38 8.93 25.87 1.35
N LEU A 39 9.20 25.11 0.28
CA LEU A 39 10.29 25.39 -0.65
C LEU A 39 9.74 26.30 -1.74
N VAL A 40 10.32 27.50 -1.90
CA VAL A 40 9.83 28.49 -2.84
C VAL A 40 10.87 28.81 -3.92
N ASN A 41 10.40 29.16 -5.12
CA ASN A 41 11.25 29.62 -6.21
C ASN A 41 11.50 31.14 -6.13
N ALA A 42 12.27 31.68 -7.08
CA ALA A 42 12.63 33.10 -7.13
C ALA A 42 11.41 34.04 -7.41
N LYS A 43 10.26 33.49 -7.81
CA LYS A 43 9.01 34.23 -8.00
C LYS A 43 8.11 34.22 -6.78
N GLY A 44 8.52 33.51 -5.69
CA GLY A 44 7.70 33.32 -4.51
C GLY A 44 6.65 32.19 -4.64
N GLU A 45 6.70 31.39 -5.71
CA GLU A 45 5.80 30.26 -5.89
C GLU A 45 6.30 29.05 -5.07
N VAL A 46 5.37 28.36 -4.38
CA VAL A 46 5.70 27.12 -3.65
C VAL A 46 5.91 26.01 -4.65
N ILE A 47 7.07 25.37 -4.63
CA ILE A 47 7.46 24.26 -5.50
C ILE A 47 7.54 22.93 -4.77
N GLY A 48 7.60 22.97 -3.43
CA GLY A 48 7.64 21.77 -2.61
C GLY A 48 7.42 22.05 -1.13
N VAL A 49 7.29 20.97 -0.36
CA VAL A 49 7.21 20.97 1.10
C VAL A 49 8.47 20.31 1.66
N ASN A 50 9.21 21.04 2.47
CA ASN A 50 10.45 20.55 3.07
C ASN A 50 10.18 19.31 3.94
N ALA A 51 10.91 18.23 3.73
CA ALA A 51 10.65 16.96 4.40
C ALA A 51 11.84 16.43 5.18
N SER A 52 13.01 16.31 4.55
CA SER A 52 14.16 15.61 5.15
C SER A 52 15.50 16.21 4.70
N ILE A 53 16.55 15.86 5.42
CA ILE A 53 17.94 16.11 5.05
C ILE A 53 18.73 14.80 5.16
N ILE A 54 19.77 14.64 4.32
CA ILE A 54 20.82 13.66 4.57
C ILE A 54 21.98 14.42 5.21
N SER A 55 22.28 14.10 6.45
CA SER A 55 23.28 14.82 7.25
C SER A 55 23.92 13.91 8.28
N ARG A 56 25.20 14.12 8.53
CA ARG A 56 25.95 13.47 9.62
C ARG A 56 25.98 14.33 10.89
N SER A 57 25.83 15.63 10.73
CA SER A 57 25.91 16.62 11.82
C SER A 57 24.54 16.96 12.42
N GLY A 58 23.43 16.51 11.79
CA GLY A 58 22.06 16.87 12.15
C GLY A 58 21.60 18.23 11.61
N GLY A 59 22.47 18.97 10.91
CA GLY A 59 22.15 20.22 10.21
C GLY A 59 22.32 20.08 8.69
N SER A 60 22.05 21.18 7.96
CA SER A 60 22.18 21.19 6.50
C SER A 60 23.62 21.00 6.05
N GLU A 61 23.87 20.00 5.23
CA GLU A 61 25.12 19.72 4.54
C GLU A 61 24.98 19.86 3.01
N GLY A 62 23.97 20.58 2.55
CA GLY A 62 23.69 20.82 1.13
C GLY A 62 22.91 19.67 0.46
N LEU A 63 22.37 18.74 1.24
CA LEU A 63 21.55 17.62 0.78
C LEU A 63 20.16 17.68 1.46
N GLY A 64 19.33 18.60 0.99
CA GLY A 64 17.95 18.77 1.44
C GLY A 64 16.97 18.16 0.44
N PHE A 65 15.83 17.70 0.95
CA PHE A 65 14.78 17.07 0.15
C PHE A 65 13.41 17.63 0.49
N ALA A 66 12.62 17.85 -0.57
CA ALA A 66 11.26 18.33 -0.45
C ALA A 66 10.28 17.46 -1.26
N ILE A 67 9.06 17.31 -0.76
CA ILE A 67 7.95 16.69 -1.46
C ILE A 67 7.50 17.67 -2.55
N PRO A 68 7.36 17.26 -3.83
CA PRO A 68 6.82 18.11 -4.88
C PRO A 68 5.44 18.67 -4.53
N ILE A 69 5.20 19.95 -4.83
CA ILE A 69 3.96 20.61 -4.45
C ILE A 69 2.73 19.96 -5.10
N ASP A 70 2.84 19.48 -6.33
CA ASP A 70 1.74 18.81 -7.02
C ASP A 70 1.26 17.56 -6.28
N ARG A 71 2.22 16.77 -5.71
CA ARG A 71 1.88 15.62 -4.88
C ARG A 71 1.24 16.05 -3.57
N ALA A 72 1.78 17.07 -2.91
CA ALA A 72 1.21 17.58 -1.66
C ALA A 72 -0.23 18.08 -1.85
N LEU A 73 -0.50 18.78 -2.96
CA LEU A 73 -1.83 19.28 -3.31
C LEU A 73 -2.80 18.13 -3.59
N LYS A 74 -2.39 17.09 -4.32
CA LYS A 74 -3.23 15.90 -4.55
C LYS A 74 -3.63 15.20 -3.24
N ILE A 75 -2.69 15.07 -2.31
CA ILE A 75 -2.95 14.48 -0.99
C ILE A 75 -3.91 15.37 -0.19
N ALA A 76 -3.70 16.68 -0.20
CA ALA A 76 -4.58 17.63 0.48
C ALA A 76 -6.01 17.60 -0.08
N ASP A 77 -6.15 17.53 -1.41
CA ASP A 77 -7.46 17.44 -2.09
C ASP A 77 -8.19 16.13 -1.71
N ASP A 78 -7.49 14.99 -1.67
CA ASP A 78 -8.06 13.74 -1.21
C ASP A 78 -8.63 13.87 0.23
N PHE A 79 -7.85 14.43 1.16
CA PHE A 79 -8.31 14.62 2.54
C PHE A 79 -9.49 15.59 2.64
N LEU A 80 -9.47 16.69 1.89
CA LEU A 80 -10.55 17.69 1.92
C LEU A 80 -11.85 17.18 1.32
N THR A 81 -11.73 16.35 0.27
CA THR A 81 -12.90 15.89 -0.49
C THR A 81 -13.45 14.58 0.04
N HIS A 82 -12.59 13.66 0.51
CA HIS A 82 -12.94 12.29 0.85
C HIS A 82 -12.64 11.90 2.30
N GLY A 83 -11.87 12.73 3.04
CA GLY A 83 -11.44 12.40 4.41
C GLY A 83 -10.30 11.40 4.50
N GLU A 84 -9.85 10.84 3.38
CA GLU A 84 -8.80 9.82 3.30
C GLU A 84 -8.01 9.93 1.98
N ILE A 85 -6.84 9.30 1.93
CA ILE A 85 -6.04 9.20 0.70
C ILE A 85 -6.54 8.01 -0.13
N ARG A 86 -7.06 8.26 -1.33
CA ARG A 86 -7.53 7.23 -2.27
C ARG A 86 -6.35 6.64 -3.04
N ARG A 87 -5.60 5.77 -2.40
CA ARG A 87 -4.47 5.10 -3.04
C ARG A 87 -4.91 4.32 -4.28
N ALA A 88 -4.07 4.34 -5.30
CA ALA A 88 -4.27 3.60 -6.53
C ALA A 88 -3.86 2.13 -6.37
N TRP A 89 -4.69 1.23 -6.85
CA TRP A 89 -4.40 -0.19 -6.98
C TRP A 89 -4.53 -0.63 -8.44
N VAL A 90 -3.55 -1.33 -8.93
CA VAL A 90 -3.52 -1.86 -10.31
C VAL A 90 -3.44 -3.38 -10.36
N GLY A 91 -3.10 -4.02 -9.25
CA GLY A 91 -3.04 -5.47 -9.11
C GLY A 91 -1.80 -6.11 -9.72
N ILE A 92 -0.67 -5.40 -9.73
CA ILE A 92 0.62 -5.90 -10.22
C ILE A 92 1.63 -5.93 -9.09
N ASP A 93 2.25 -7.10 -8.88
CA ASP A 93 3.49 -7.22 -8.12
C ASP A 93 4.65 -7.33 -9.10
N VAL A 94 5.71 -6.60 -8.83
CA VAL A 94 6.92 -6.59 -9.67
C VAL A 94 8.12 -7.16 -8.95
N GLU A 95 9.04 -7.71 -9.72
CA GLU A 95 10.35 -8.13 -9.25
C GLU A 95 11.46 -7.47 -10.09
N PRO A 96 12.63 -7.21 -9.48
CA PRO A 96 13.77 -6.67 -10.21
C PRO A 96 14.29 -7.70 -11.21
N VAL A 97 14.85 -7.21 -12.30
CA VAL A 97 15.60 -8.03 -13.27
C VAL A 97 17.08 -8.03 -12.95
N GLU A 98 17.80 -9.04 -13.41
CA GLU A 98 19.26 -9.07 -13.27
C GLU A 98 19.90 -7.88 -14.00
N ALA A 99 20.91 -7.31 -13.35
CA ALA A 99 21.69 -6.22 -13.95
C ALA A 99 22.52 -6.74 -15.15
N ASP A 100 22.68 -5.88 -16.15
CA ASP A 100 23.58 -6.17 -17.27
C ASP A 100 25.06 -6.20 -16.81
N ALA A 101 25.96 -6.53 -17.72
CA ALA A 101 27.41 -6.57 -17.45
C ALA A 101 27.98 -5.23 -16.93
N TRP A 102 27.23 -4.15 -17.02
CA TRP A 102 27.59 -2.82 -16.56
C TRP A 102 26.85 -2.42 -15.26
N GLY A 103 26.18 -3.37 -14.62
CA GLY A 103 25.43 -3.13 -13.41
C GLY A 103 24.11 -2.35 -13.62
N ARG A 104 23.61 -2.25 -14.85
CA ARG A 104 22.38 -1.50 -15.16
C ARG A 104 21.20 -2.47 -15.26
N THR A 105 20.10 -2.11 -14.61
CA THR A 105 18.82 -2.77 -14.73
C THR A 105 17.91 -1.99 -15.70
N ARG A 106 17.11 -2.69 -16.51
CA ARG A 106 16.14 -2.09 -17.42
C ARG A 106 14.84 -2.86 -17.36
N GLY A 107 13.80 -2.19 -16.89
CA GLY A 107 12.49 -2.77 -16.73
C GLY A 107 12.34 -3.54 -15.42
N LEU A 108 11.12 -3.95 -15.20
CA LEU A 108 10.69 -4.78 -14.07
C LEU A 108 9.88 -5.94 -14.61
N ARG A 109 10.07 -7.13 -14.07
CA ARG A 109 9.26 -8.28 -14.44
C ARG A 109 8.01 -8.34 -13.59
N ILE A 110 6.86 -8.60 -14.20
CA ILE A 110 5.64 -8.90 -13.47
C ILE A 110 5.79 -10.27 -12.80
N ASN A 111 5.80 -10.31 -11.49
CA ASN A 111 5.83 -11.53 -10.71
C ASN A 111 4.43 -12.11 -10.52
N ARG A 112 3.42 -11.24 -10.35
CA ARG A 112 2.03 -11.64 -10.16
C ARG A 112 1.08 -10.56 -10.70
N VAL A 113 -0.04 -11.02 -11.27
CA VAL A 113 -1.21 -10.19 -11.58
C VAL A 113 -2.37 -10.72 -10.73
N ALA A 114 -3.03 -9.82 -10.01
CA ALA A 114 -4.18 -10.17 -9.19
C ALA A 114 -5.42 -10.37 -10.07
N GLU A 115 -6.17 -11.45 -9.85
CA GLU A 115 -7.38 -11.77 -10.59
C GLU A 115 -8.44 -10.66 -10.46
N GLY A 116 -9.08 -10.28 -11.58
CA GLY A 116 -10.08 -9.21 -11.65
C GLY A 116 -9.53 -7.79 -11.46
N SER A 117 -8.21 -7.63 -11.35
CA SER A 117 -7.55 -6.33 -11.24
C SER A 117 -7.62 -5.52 -12.55
N PRO A 118 -7.30 -4.21 -12.51
CA PRO A 118 -7.08 -3.43 -13.73
C PRO A 118 -6.04 -4.05 -14.67
N ALA A 119 -4.96 -4.59 -14.15
CA ALA A 119 -3.92 -5.24 -14.94
C ALA A 119 -4.39 -6.52 -15.61
N ASP A 120 -5.16 -7.36 -14.89
CA ASP A 120 -5.76 -8.58 -15.43
C ASP A 120 -6.74 -8.25 -16.58
N LYS A 121 -7.61 -7.25 -16.38
CA LYS A 121 -8.51 -6.76 -17.43
C LYS A 121 -7.79 -6.19 -18.65
N ALA A 122 -6.57 -5.67 -18.46
CA ALA A 122 -5.70 -5.20 -19.53
C ALA A 122 -4.88 -6.35 -20.19
N ALA A 123 -5.12 -7.60 -19.78
CA ALA A 123 -4.43 -8.80 -20.24
C ALA A 123 -2.90 -8.74 -20.05
N LEU A 124 -2.46 -8.16 -18.93
CA LEU A 124 -1.10 -8.28 -18.46
C LEU A 124 -0.92 -9.64 -17.76
N GLU A 125 0.22 -10.26 -17.95
CA GLU A 125 0.51 -11.59 -17.44
C GLU A 125 1.81 -11.64 -16.63
N ARG A 126 1.91 -12.65 -15.78
CA ARG A 126 3.17 -12.97 -15.10
C ARG A 126 4.28 -13.22 -16.12
N GLY A 127 5.42 -12.57 -15.93
CA GLY A 127 6.58 -12.68 -16.82
C GLY A 127 6.70 -11.51 -17.79
N ASP A 128 5.65 -10.72 -17.98
CA ASP A 128 5.72 -9.49 -18.77
C ASP A 128 6.77 -8.54 -18.22
N MET A 129 7.49 -7.88 -19.13
CA MET A 129 8.55 -6.93 -18.78
C MET A 129 8.06 -5.49 -18.95
N LEU A 130 7.87 -4.79 -17.85
CA LEU A 130 7.51 -3.38 -17.83
C LEU A 130 8.74 -2.51 -18.01
N LEU A 131 8.78 -1.70 -19.07
CA LEU A 131 9.91 -0.83 -19.38
C LEU A 131 9.68 0.61 -18.92
N ARG A 132 8.43 1.09 -18.99
CA ARG A 132 8.04 2.44 -18.61
C ARG A 132 6.63 2.45 -18.02
N ALA A 133 6.38 3.39 -17.11
CA ALA A 133 5.06 3.70 -16.57
C ALA A 133 4.85 5.22 -16.61
N ASN A 134 3.76 5.70 -17.23
CA ASN A 134 3.49 7.11 -17.46
C ASN A 134 4.69 7.87 -18.06
N GLY A 135 5.39 7.24 -19.02
CA GLY A 135 6.58 7.79 -19.65
C GLY A 135 7.87 7.74 -18.83
N ARG A 136 7.82 7.45 -17.52
CA ARG A 136 8.99 7.28 -16.65
C ARG A 136 9.64 5.92 -16.89
N PRO A 137 10.97 5.83 -17.06
CA PRO A 137 11.65 4.53 -17.15
C PRO A 137 11.56 3.79 -15.82
N LEU A 138 11.43 2.48 -15.89
CA LEU A 138 11.47 1.59 -14.73
C LEU A 138 12.84 0.90 -14.71
N SER A 139 13.60 1.09 -13.65
CA SER A 139 14.93 0.49 -13.46
C SER A 139 15.01 -0.34 -12.18
N GLY A 140 14.07 -0.14 -11.26
CA GLY A 140 13.98 -0.87 -10.01
C GLY A 140 12.58 -0.77 -9.37
N PRO A 141 12.28 -1.63 -8.39
CA PRO A 141 10.97 -1.63 -7.71
C PRO A 141 10.58 -0.27 -7.13
N LEU A 142 11.55 0.53 -6.68
CA LEU A 142 11.29 1.87 -6.14
C LEU A 142 10.74 2.84 -7.18
N ASP A 143 11.07 2.67 -8.47
CA ASP A 143 10.50 3.50 -9.54
C ASP A 143 9.01 3.17 -9.72
N TRP A 144 8.65 1.88 -9.60
CA TRP A 144 7.27 1.41 -9.64
C TRP A 144 6.44 1.98 -8.48
N GLU A 145 6.96 1.86 -7.24
CA GLU A 145 6.31 2.42 -6.06
C GLU A 145 6.12 3.93 -6.18
N GLY A 146 7.11 4.64 -6.71
CA GLY A 146 7.02 6.07 -6.97
C GLY A 146 5.91 6.44 -7.95
N VAL A 147 5.70 5.63 -9.00
CA VAL A 147 4.59 5.83 -9.95
C VAL A 147 3.24 5.60 -9.26
N LEU A 148 3.09 4.51 -8.48
CA LEU A 148 1.85 4.20 -7.77
C LEU A 148 1.49 5.28 -6.72
N LEU A 149 2.48 5.86 -6.06
CA LEU A 149 2.27 6.97 -5.11
C LEU A 149 1.69 8.23 -5.75
N ASP A 150 2.02 8.50 -7.01
CA ASP A 150 1.53 9.65 -7.75
C ASP A 150 0.13 9.43 -8.34
N LEU A 151 -0.35 8.18 -8.37
CA LEU A 151 -1.68 7.80 -8.87
C LEU A 151 -2.74 7.85 -7.78
N ARG A 152 -3.96 8.09 -8.21
CA ARG A 152 -5.20 7.93 -7.43
C ARG A 152 -6.12 6.95 -8.12
N ALA A 153 -7.05 6.39 -7.39
CA ALA A 153 -8.12 5.61 -7.98
C ALA A 153 -8.90 6.46 -9.01
N GLY A 154 -9.06 5.94 -10.23
CA GLY A 154 -9.60 6.62 -11.39
C GLY A 154 -8.55 7.25 -12.30
N ASP A 155 -7.29 7.37 -11.88
CA ASP A 155 -6.22 7.88 -12.75
C ASP A 155 -5.81 6.83 -13.80
N GLY A 156 -5.48 7.32 -15.01
CA GLY A 156 -4.91 6.48 -16.07
C GLY A 156 -3.46 6.11 -15.82
N LEU A 157 -3.09 4.86 -16.11
CA LEU A 157 -1.73 4.36 -16.10
C LEU A 157 -1.36 3.80 -17.46
N ALA A 158 -0.36 4.41 -18.09
CA ALA A 158 0.18 4.02 -19.39
C ALA A 158 1.46 3.17 -19.22
N LEU A 159 1.42 1.92 -19.63
CA LEU A 159 2.53 0.96 -19.49
C LEU A 159 3.15 0.61 -20.84
N SER A 160 4.48 0.70 -20.94
CA SER A 160 5.24 0.15 -22.05
C SER A 160 5.79 -1.21 -21.68
N VAL A 161 5.38 -2.23 -22.41
CA VAL A 161 5.76 -3.65 -22.20
C VAL A 161 6.73 -4.08 -23.28
N GLN A 162 7.76 -4.82 -22.92
CA GLN A 162 8.74 -5.34 -23.87
C GLN A 162 8.08 -6.25 -24.90
N GLY A 163 8.43 -6.08 -26.18
CA GLY A 163 7.85 -6.86 -27.27
C GLY A 163 6.49 -6.38 -27.76
N GLN A 164 5.88 -5.41 -27.08
CA GLN A 164 4.64 -4.78 -27.53
C GLN A 164 4.90 -3.43 -28.19
N SER A 165 4.30 -3.22 -29.36
CA SER A 165 4.47 -1.97 -30.13
C SER A 165 3.57 -0.83 -29.67
N ARG A 166 2.57 -1.12 -28.85
CA ARG A 166 1.62 -0.13 -28.29
C ARG A 166 1.75 -0.06 -26.78
N THR A 167 1.49 1.11 -26.24
CA THR A 167 1.30 1.33 -24.80
C THR A 167 -0.01 0.66 -24.35
N ILE A 168 0.03 -0.02 -23.21
CA ILE A 168 -1.16 -0.55 -22.55
C ILE A 168 -1.68 0.53 -21.60
N GLU A 169 -2.94 0.93 -21.81
CA GLU A 169 -3.63 1.87 -20.96
C GLU A 169 -4.56 1.12 -20.01
N LEU A 170 -4.50 1.44 -18.73
CA LEU A 170 -5.42 0.94 -17.71
C LEU A 170 -5.80 2.05 -16.74
N GLU A 171 -6.96 1.93 -16.12
CA GLU A 171 -7.44 2.84 -15.08
C GLU A 171 -7.18 2.20 -13.71
N ALA A 172 -6.51 2.92 -12.82
CA ALA A 172 -6.23 2.46 -11.47
C ALA A 172 -7.53 2.40 -10.64
N ALA A 173 -7.71 1.34 -9.88
CA ALA A 173 -8.87 1.14 -9.00
C ALA A 173 -8.53 1.55 -7.55
N GLN A 174 -9.54 1.60 -6.69
CA GLN A 174 -9.34 1.58 -5.23
C GLN A 174 -8.89 0.18 -4.79
N PHE A 175 -8.22 0.11 -3.65
CA PHE A 175 -7.89 -1.18 -3.04
C PHE A 175 -9.17 -1.94 -2.69
N PRO A 176 -9.32 -3.19 -3.13
CA PRO A 176 -10.51 -3.99 -2.86
C PRO A 176 -10.86 -4.11 -1.38
N SER A 177 -9.87 -4.19 -0.49
CA SER A 177 -10.08 -4.26 0.95
C SER A 177 -10.70 -2.98 1.54
N THR A 178 -10.46 -1.82 0.92
CA THR A 178 -11.05 -0.55 1.40
C THR A 178 -12.50 -0.37 0.97
N THR A 179 -12.90 -0.97 -0.15
CA THR A 179 -14.26 -0.85 -0.72
C THR A 179 -15.17 -2.01 -0.35
N ALA A 180 -14.64 -3.08 0.26
CA ALA A 180 -15.41 -4.23 0.67
C ALA A 180 -16.46 -3.89 1.74
N ALA A 181 -17.63 -4.55 1.65
CA ALA A 181 -18.66 -4.43 2.68
C ALA A 181 -18.13 -4.92 4.03
N ARG A 182 -18.36 -4.13 5.07
CA ARG A 182 -17.90 -4.42 6.43
C ARG A 182 -19.03 -5.02 7.25
N VAL A 183 -18.67 -5.99 8.08
CA VAL A 183 -19.53 -6.57 9.11
C VAL A 183 -18.90 -6.25 10.45
N THR A 184 -19.53 -5.36 11.22
CA THR A 184 -19.02 -4.95 12.54
C THR A 184 -19.53 -5.88 13.62
N LEU A 185 -18.62 -6.47 14.39
CA LEU A 185 -18.94 -7.31 15.55
C LEU A 185 -18.60 -6.59 16.84
N PHE A 186 -19.52 -6.62 17.81
CA PHE A 186 -19.35 -6.08 19.17
C PHE A 186 -18.95 -4.60 19.23
N ARG A 187 -19.07 -3.85 18.15
CA ARG A 187 -18.58 -2.47 17.96
C ARG A 187 -17.06 -2.30 18.03
N ASP A 188 -16.31 -3.39 18.06
CA ASP A 188 -14.88 -3.42 18.34
C ASP A 188 -14.05 -4.07 17.22
N ILE A 189 -14.69 -4.72 16.27
CA ILE A 189 -14.02 -5.42 15.18
C ILE A 189 -14.82 -5.32 13.89
N ASP A 190 -14.17 -4.86 12.84
CA ASP A 190 -14.72 -4.84 11.49
C ASP A 190 -14.13 -5.98 10.67
N LEU A 191 -14.99 -6.78 10.09
CA LEU A 191 -14.64 -7.89 9.23
C LEU A 191 -15.04 -7.59 7.79
N ILE A 192 -14.23 -8.02 6.84
CA ILE A 192 -14.57 -8.06 5.42
C ILE A 192 -14.40 -9.48 4.88
N THR A 193 -15.21 -9.85 3.89
CA THR A 193 -15.09 -11.16 3.24
C THR A 193 -13.90 -11.17 2.29
N VAL A 194 -13.03 -12.16 2.42
CA VAL A 194 -11.93 -12.38 1.47
C VAL A 194 -12.53 -12.77 0.12
N SER A 195 -12.23 -11.98 -0.91
CA SER A 195 -12.51 -12.25 -2.33
C SER A 195 -11.21 -12.55 -3.07
N ALA A 196 -11.30 -13.04 -4.32
CA ALA A 196 -10.11 -13.24 -5.16
C ALA A 196 -9.29 -11.95 -5.33
N GLN A 197 -9.96 -10.79 -5.42
CA GLN A 197 -9.30 -9.49 -5.50
C GLN A 197 -8.57 -9.12 -4.21
N ILE A 198 -9.20 -9.31 -3.03
CA ILE A 198 -8.59 -9.07 -1.72
C ILE A 198 -7.46 -10.06 -1.46
N GLN A 199 -7.65 -11.33 -1.83
CA GLN A 199 -6.57 -12.33 -1.80
C GLN A 199 -5.37 -11.86 -2.63
N GLY A 200 -5.64 -11.39 -3.87
CA GLY A 200 -4.62 -10.86 -4.76
C GLY A 200 -3.96 -9.59 -4.24
N GLU A 201 -4.73 -8.66 -3.67
CA GLU A 201 -4.23 -7.42 -3.06
C GLU A 201 -3.25 -7.69 -1.91
N LEU A 202 -3.65 -8.57 -0.98
CA LEU A 202 -2.91 -8.82 0.26
C LEU A 202 -1.94 -10.01 0.18
N GLY A 203 -1.92 -10.72 -0.96
CA GLY A 203 -1.07 -11.90 -1.14
C GLY A 203 -1.42 -13.05 -0.21
N LEU A 204 -2.71 -13.22 0.14
CA LEU A 204 -3.16 -14.24 1.07
C LEU A 204 -3.06 -15.65 0.49
N SER A 205 -2.82 -16.65 1.34
CA SER A 205 -2.83 -18.06 0.93
C SER A 205 -4.26 -18.59 0.78
N ASN A 206 -5.21 -18.09 1.60
CA ASN A 206 -6.60 -18.49 1.53
C ASN A 206 -7.40 -17.59 0.58
N ASP A 207 -8.28 -18.19 -0.20
CA ASP A 207 -9.21 -17.55 -1.13
C ASP A 207 -10.55 -17.16 -0.48
N SER A 208 -10.73 -17.48 0.79
CA SER A 208 -11.97 -17.29 1.53
C SER A 208 -11.69 -17.15 3.02
N GLY A 209 -12.56 -16.46 3.74
CA GLY A 209 -12.45 -16.20 5.17
C GLY A 209 -12.99 -14.83 5.56
N ALA A 210 -12.91 -14.51 6.85
CA ALA A 210 -13.22 -13.20 7.39
C ALA A 210 -11.92 -12.46 7.75
N LEU A 211 -11.55 -11.47 6.97
CA LEU A 211 -10.38 -10.62 7.20
C LEU A 211 -10.74 -9.55 8.24
N ILE A 212 -9.92 -9.41 9.26
CA ILE A 212 -10.02 -8.34 10.24
C ILE A 212 -9.50 -7.05 9.60
N ALA A 213 -10.44 -6.17 9.23
CA ALA A 213 -10.14 -4.88 8.59
C ALA A 213 -9.84 -3.79 9.62
N ASP A 214 -10.48 -3.87 10.81
CA ASP A 214 -10.21 -3.00 11.96
C ASP A 214 -10.50 -3.74 13.25
N ILE A 215 -9.81 -3.39 14.33
CA ILE A 215 -9.98 -3.99 15.66
C ILE A 215 -9.52 -3.02 16.74
N SER A 216 -10.30 -2.87 17.82
CA SER A 216 -9.94 -2.02 18.95
C SER A 216 -8.68 -2.52 19.67
N ASN A 217 -7.90 -1.57 20.23
CA ASN A 217 -6.71 -1.89 21.01
C ASN A 217 -7.04 -2.76 22.24
N GLU A 218 -8.22 -2.58 22.84
CA GLU A 218 -8.68 -3.38 23.96
C GLU A 218 -8.86 -4.84 23.54
N LEU A 219 -9.55 -5.07 22.42
CA LEU A 219 -9.80 -6.42 21.92
C LEU A 219 -8.51 -7.11 21.44
N MET A 220 -7.60 -6.38 20.78
CA MET A 220 -6.27 -6.89 20.40
C MET A 220 -5.49 -7.40 21.61
N SER A 221 -5.43 -6.63 22.68
CA SER A 221 -4.66 -6.98 23.89
C SER A 221 -5.21 -8.22 24.58
N ARG A 222 -6.53 -8.42 24.56
CA ARG A 222 -7.22 -9.54 25.23
C ARG A 222 -7.23 -10.83 24.42
N THR A 223 -7.25 -10.72 23.09
CA THR A 223 -7.50 -11.86 22.19
C THR A 223 -6.27 -12.27 21.38
N ARG A 224 -5.27 -11.40 21.26
CA ARG A 224 -4.12 -11.54 20.35
C ARG A 224 -4.49 -11.54 18.87
N LEU A 225 -5.74 -11.21 18.52
CA LEU A 225 -6.14 -10.93 17.15
C LEU A 225 -5.54 -9.60 16.71
N GLN A 226 -5.27 -9.44 15.42
CA GLN A 226 -4.67 -8.24 14.86
C GLN A 226 -5.37 -7.88 13.55
N MET A 227 -5.31 -6.63 13.17
CA MET A 227 -5.67 -6.18 11.84
C MET A 227 -4.83 -6.96 10.80
N GLY A 228 -5.47 -7.42 9.72
CA GLY A 228 -4.84 -8.26 8.71
C GLY A 228 -4.93 -9.78 8.96
N ASP A 229 -5.44 -10.22 10.10
CA ASP A 229 -5.72 -11.65 10.33
C ASP A 229 -6.92 -12.09 9.48
N VAL A 230 -6.81 -13.25 8.84
CA VAL A 230 -7.94 -13.90 8.17
C VAL A 230 -8.44 -15.05 9.03
N ILE A 231 -9.65 -14.93 9.56
CA ILE A 231 -10.31 -16.00 10.30
C ILE A 231 -10.84 -17.04 9.30
N ILE A 232 -10.34 -18.26 9.41
CA ILE A 232 -10.68 -19.37 8.50
C ILE A 232 -11.53 -20.45 9.16
N GLN A 233 -11.48 -20.53 10.50
CA GLN A 233 -12.31 -21.49 11.24
C GLN A 233 -12.51 -21.03 12.68
N MET A 234 -13.68 -21.26 13.23
CA MET A 234 -14.02 -21.08 14.65
C MET A 234 -14.55 -22.41 15.21
N ASN A 235 -13.87 -22.96 16.23
CA ASN A 235 -14.09 -24.31 16.73
C ASN A 235 -14.05 -25.33 15.58
N ARG A 236 -15.20 -25.97 15.26
CA ARG A 236 -15.34 -26.92 14.14
C ARG A 236 -16.03 -26.31 12.92
N THR A 237 -16.40 -25.04 12.99
CA THR A 237 -17.14 -24.33 11.91
C THR A 237 -16.14 -23.62 11.01
N ARG A 238 -16.14 -23.96 9.73
CA ARG A 238 -15.36 -23.24 8.72
C ARG A 238 -15.99 -21.88 8.46
N ILE A 239 -15.17 -20.85 8.42
CA ILE A 239 -15.56 -19.46 8.13
C ILE A 239 -15.08 -19.14 6.71
N ARG A 240 -16.00 -18.78 5.83
CA ARG A 240 -15.74 -18.44 4.44
C ARG A 240 -15.99 -16.97 4.12
N SER A 241 -16.71 -16.28 5.03
CA SER A 241 -17.09 -14.88 4.86
C SER A 241 -17.16 -14.16 6.20
N ALA A 242 -17.24 -12.84 6.17
CA ALA A 242 -17.51 -12.01 7.34
C ALA A 242 -18.88 -12.34 7.95
N ASP A 243 -19.89 -12.63 7.11
CA ASP A 243 -21.23 -13.02 7.55
C ASP A 243 -21.25 -14.37 8.26
N ASP A 244 -20.43 -15.34 7.81
CA ASP A 244 -20.26 -16.61 8.53
C ASP A 244 -19.73 -16.40 9.94
N ALA A 245 -18.76 -15.51 10.10
CA ALA A 245 -18.19 -15.17 11.41
C ALA A 245 -19.25 -14.48 12.29
N ALA A 246 -20.03 -13.55 11.75
CA ALA A 246 -21.12 -12.90 12.46
C ALA A 246 -22.18 -13.91 12.92
N SER A 247 -22.65 -14.76 11.99
CA SER A 247 -23.63 -15.80 12.29
C SER A 247 -23.16 -16.80 13.36
N PHE A 248 -21.85 -17.10 13.38
CA PHE A 248 -21.27 -17.95 14.40
C PHE A 248 -21.36 -17.30 15.79
N PHE A 249 -21.08 -16.02 15.92
CA PHE A 249 -21.21 -15.30 17.19
C PHE A 249 -22.67 -15.11 17.62
N ASP A 250 -23.56 -14.83 16.67
CA ASP A 250 -25.00 -14.71 16.94
C ASP A 250 -25.58 -16.01 17.53
N ALA A 251 -25.13 -17.17 17.01
CA ALA A 251 -25.53 -18.47 17.53
C ALA A 251 -25.01 -18.77 18.96
N LEU A 252 -24.03 -18.00 19.45
CA LEU A 252 -23.48 -18.12 20.80
C LEU A 252 -24.12 -17.16 21.81
N THR A 253 -25.06 -16.32 21.38
CA THR A 253 -25.74 -15.37 22.27
C THR A 253 -26.43 -16.12 23.42
N GLY A 254 -26.17 -15.70 24.66
CA GLY A 254 -26.68 -16.37 25.86
C GLY A 254 -25.90 -17.60 26.32
N GLN A 255 -24.80 -17.96 25.63
CA GLN A 255 -23.93 -19.08 26.00
C GLN A 255 -22.63 -18.57 26.63
N GLN A 256 -21.94 -19.43 27.38
CA GLN A 256 -20.59 -19.17 27.89
C GLN A 256 -19.68 -20.31 27.48
N GLY A 257 -18.44 -19.97 27.15
CA GLY A 257 -17.49 -20.99 26.76
C GLY A 257 -16.17 -20.43 26.23
N ARG A 258 -15.40 -21.31 25.65
CA ARG A 258 -14.15 -21.03 24.97
C ARG A 258 -14.30 -21.31 23.48
N ILE A 259 -13.91 -20.35 22.67
CA ILE A 259 -13.88 -20.45 21.21
C ILE A 259 -12.43 -20.57 20.79
N ILE A 260 -12.11 -21.56 19.97
CA ILE A 260 -10.80 -21.69 19.32
C ILE A 260 -10.93 -21.08 17.94
N VAL A 261 -10.08 -20.09 17.65
CA VAL A 261 -10.02 -19.40 16.36
C VAL A 261 -8.76 -19.83 15.62
N TYR A 262 -8.92 -20.30 14.40
CA TYR A 262 -7.84 -20.60 13.48
C TYR A 262 -7.78 -19.46 12.46
N LEU A 263 -6.60 -18.92 12.25
CA LEU A 263 -6.40 -17.75 11.40
C LEU A 263 -5.12 -17.86 10.57
N GLU A 264 -5.10 -17.14 9.47
CA GLU A 264 -3.91 -16.85 8.67
C GLU A 264 -3.42 -15.45 9.00
N ARG A 265 -2.10 -15.30 9.19
CA ARG A 265 -1.39 -14.03 9.35
C ARG A 265 -0.04 -14.12 8.62
N ASN A 266 0.22 -13.21 7.69
CA ASN A 266 1.46 -13.19 6.90
C ASN A 266 1.77 -14.57 6.28
N ASN A 267 0.77 -15.20 5.65
CA ASN A 267 0.85 -16.53 5.02
C ASN A 267 1.25 -17.69 5.96
N ARG A 268 1.02 -17.52 7.27
CA ARG A 268 1.22 -18.55 8.29
C ARG A 268 -0.05 -18.78 9.09
N TYR A 269 -0.27 -20.02 9.52
CA TYR A 269 -1.44 -20.36 10.31
C TYR A 269 -1.16 -20.24 11.81
N TYR A 270 -2.11 -19.64 12.50
CA TYR A 270 -2.08 -19.43 13.95
C TYR A 270 -3.38 -19.91 14.57
N THR A 271 -3.31 -20.13 15.88
CA THR A 271 -4.49 -20.48 16.68
C THR A 271 -4.51 -19.61 17.92
N THR A 272 -5.67 -19.01 18.20
CA THR A 272 -5.91 -18.32 19.46
C THR A 272 -7.19 -18.81 20.10
N SER A 273 -7.44 -18.43 21.34
CA SER A 273 -8.68 -18.79 22.03
C SER A 273 -9.33 -17.58 22.68
N LEU A 274 -10.60 -17.45 22.48
CA LEU A 274 -11.44 -16.40 23.02
C LEU A 274 -12.29 -16.98 24.15
N SER A 275 -12.35 -16.31 25.30
CA SER A 275 -13.36 -16.61 26.33
C SER A 275 -14.62 -15.85 25.99
N TRP A 276 -15.71 -16.57 25.79
CA TRP A 276 -17.00 -16.01 25.45
C TRP A 276 -17.93 -16.02 26.65
N ARG A 277 -18.59 -14.89 26.90
CA ARG A 277 -19.69 -14.74 27.86
C ARG A 277 -20.77 -13.95 27.12
N GLY A 278 -21.79 -14.63 26.68
CA GLY A 278 -22.94 -14.02 25.99
C GLY A 278 -23.83 -13.20 26.89
#